data_aeebc76536d72892cf4473ff0eff2f8c
#
_entry.id   aeebc76536d72892cf4473ff0eff2f8c
#
_cell.length_a   1.000
_cell.length_b   1.000
_cell.length_c   1.000
_cell.angle_alpha   90.00
_cell.angle_beta   90.00
_cell.angle_gamma   90.00
#
_symmetry.space_group_name_H-M   'P 1'
#
loop_
_entity.id
_entity.type
_entity.pdbx_description
1 polymer ?
#
loop_
_entity_poly.entity_id
_entity_poly.type
_entity_poly.pdbx_seq_one_letter_code
_entity_poly.pdbx_strand_id
1 'polypeptide(L)'
;MGKKLYTKENISKAETEWLGIPELVVLKTNRDDVGLEVVHRRYFEDEKLLCPACRSSRTRCSKIVDRKLKDLLWLDEDHKTFQIISLLFHQRYMRCDNCGQSVFPEPTEFGEKGCKFTNRLSDALADGTFQFSYKKVCQHYGVPASTASVGEVMRRRIQYRESLLPPVRTPHIISIVEVVFLGEFYPAVLGIWDGEVYCLDILRDSSEETCGAFLKTLDAKQVEIIYVDPVDSLFNAVNQYFPMASIVVTDEAVQRYARNAMLDIIHSDGKRFPVVHKDRRLTVLHKDLDDRTVVPRIKEGMKSRPRLQQAYNHHQKLLELMETKWSMEDLRTWADQIPAEVDEFLAVGDIIDIFGEQLSGFLTLGEKPPNNYQFAVQGICDAIKDMPHCIFDVMRGRCIFSITHDTMEENGELWRYGIKSSRLTEKINEISANIREERDYGYQ
;
A
#
# COMPACT_ATOMS: atom_id res chain seq x y z
N MET A 1 -27.11 -2.56 42.62
CA MET A 1 -26.85 -1.27 41.96
C MET A 1 -27.93 -1.03 40.93
N GLY A 2 -28.77 0.02 41.16
CA GLY A 2 -29.92 0.31 40.32
C GLY A 2 -29.53 0.66 38.90
N LYS A 3 -30.22 0.03 37.92
CA LYS A 3 -30.09 0.39 36.51
C LYS A 3 -30.44 1.87 36.38
N LYS A 4 -29.50 2.72 35.92
CA LYS A 4 -29.84 4.09 35.50
C LYS A 4 -30.81 3.95 34.31
N LEU A 5 -32.09 4.26 34.56
CA LEU A 5 -33.08 4.42 33.51
C LEU A 5 -32.91 5.85 32.96
N TYR A 6 -32.42 5.97 31.73
CA TYR A 6 -32.39 7.25 31.05
C TYR A 6 -33.80 7.58 30.55
N THR A 7 -34.29 8.80 30.79
CA THR A 7 -35.58 9.27 30.32
C THR A 7 -35.42 10.29 29.21
N LYS A 8 -36.43 10.46 28.35
CA LYS A 8 -36.43 11.48 27.26
C LYS A 8 -36.25 12.91 27.80
N GLU A 9 -36.59 13.16 29.05
CA GLU A 9 -36.49 14.44 29.72
C GLU A 9 -35.03 14.86 29.99
N ASN A 10 -34.12 13.89 30.02
CA ASN A 10 -32.69 14.12 30.29
C ASN A 10 -31.85 14.36 29.00
N ILE A 11 -32.50 14.47 27.84
CA ILE A 11 -31.77 14.66 26.57
C ILE A 11 -31.46 16.14 26.38
N SER A 12 -30.19 16.47 26.19
CA SER A 12 -29.79 17.77 25.73
C SER A 12 -29.91 17.84 24.20
N LYS A 13 -30.93 18.56 23.72
CA LYS A 13 -31.21 18.68 22.27
C LYS A 13 -30.11 19.44 21.53
N ALA A 14 -29.66 20.57 22.09
CA ALA A 14 -28.67 21.41 21.46
C ALA A 14 -27.32 20.67 21.27
N GLU A 15 -26.84 20.01 22.31
CA GLU A 15 -25.60 19.24 22.24
C GLU A 15 -25.76 17.97 21.39
N THR A 16 -26.95 17.37 21.29
CA THR A 16 -27.23 16.24 20.41
C THR A 16 -27.15 16.67 18.95
N GLU A 17 -27.73 17.82 18.59
CA GLU A 17 -27.63 18.40 17.25
C GLU A 17 -26.18 18.79 16.93
N TRP A 18 -25.51 19.41 17.87
CA TRP A 18 -24.11 19.80 17.74
C TRP A 18 -23.17 18.59 17.56
N LEU A 19 -23.40 17.46 18.27
CA LEU A 19 -22.62 16.24 18.09
C LEU A 19 -22.73 15.68 16.67
N GLY A 20 -23.89 15.80 16.04
CA GLY A 20 -24.10 15.41 14.65
C GLY A 20 -23.97 13.91 14.35
N ILE A 21 -24.09 13.04 15.38
CA ILE A 21 -24.14 11.58 15.19
C ILE A 21 -25.60 11.13 15.34
N PRO A 22 -26.27 10.74 14.23
CA PRO A 22 -27.72 10.47 14.23
C PRO A 22 -28.18 9.43 15.25
N GLU A 23 -27.30 8.46 15.57
CA GLU A 23 -27.62 7.34 16.47
C GLU A 23 -27.48 7.68 17.94
N LEU A 24 -26.88 8.81 18.29
CA LEU A 24 -26.58 9.18 19.66
C LEU A 24 -27.45 10.32 20.15
N VAL A 25 -27.70 10.32 21.45
CA VAL A 25 -28.26 11.48 22.18
C VAL A 25 -27.35 11.83 23.34
N VAL A 26 -27.17 13.14 23.55
CA VAL A 26 -26.35 13.66 24.64
C VAL A 26 -27.22 13.81 25.87
N LEU A 27 -26.77 13.21 26.98
CA LEU A 27 -27.42 13.32 28.28
C LEU A 27 -26.82 14.45 29.11
N LYS A 28 -25.49 14.60 29.01
CA LYS A 28 -24.77 15.57 29.86
C LYS A 28 -23.49 16.01 29.18
N THR A 29 -23.16 17.30 29.36
CA THR A 29 -21.89 17.91 29.01
C THR A 29 -21.02 18.04 30.25
N ASN A 30 -19.75 17.64 30.16
CA ASN A 30 -18.78 17.92 31.21
C ASN A 30 -18.07 19.24 30.87
N ARG A 31 -18.08 20.23 31.79
CA ARG A 31 -17.54 21.58 31.52
C ARG A 31 -16.02 21.68 31.69
N ASP A 32 -15.42 20.76 32.46
CA ASP A 32 -13.99 20.78 32.78
C ASP A 32 -13.16 20.03 31.72
N ASP A 33 -13.82 19.18 30.98
CA ASP A 33 -13.23 18.46 29.85
C ASP A 33 -14.30 18.47 28.77
N VAL A 34 -14.00 18.82 27.53
CA VAL A 34 -15.02 18.78 26.46
C VAL A 34 -15.47 17.33 26.26
N GLY A 35 -16.30 16.88 27.20
CA GLY A 35 -16.78 15.51 27.30
C GLY A 35 -18.31 15.46 27.26
N LEU A 36 -18.85 14.51 26.49
CA LEU A 36 -20.28 14.27 26.37
C LEU A 36 -20.62 12.88 26.94
N GLU A 37 -21.63 12.82 27.84
CA GLU A 37 -22.23 11.58 28.27
C GLU A 37 -23.35 11.23 27.28
N VAL A 38 -23.20 10.16 26.55
CA VAL A 38 -24.07 9.81 25.41
C VAL A 38 -24.63 8.40 25.51
N VAL A 39 -25.81 8.22 24.95
CA VAL A 39 -26.45 6.91 24.78
C VAL A 39 -26.97 6.72 23.38
N HIS A 40 -27.19 5.48 22.97
CA HIS A 40 -27.85 5.19 21.70
C HIS A 40 -29.29 5.73 21.69
N ARG A 41 -29.72 6.30 20.58
CA ARG A 41 -31.10 6.74 20.34
C ARG A 41 -32.11 5.60 20.53
N ARG A 42 -31.75 4.37 20.22
CA ARG A 42 -32.53 3.15 20.48
C ARG A 42 -32.99 2.96 21.92
N TYR A 43 -32.32 3.58 22.92
CA TYR A 43 -32.82 3.55 24.31
C TYR A 43 -34.19 4.20 24.43
N PHE A 44 -34.53 5.10 23.53
CA PHE A 44 -35.74 5.88 23.58
C PHE A 44 -36.78 5.50 22.52
N GLU A 45 -36.44 4.65 21.58
CA GLU A 45 -37.27 4.30 20.42
C GLU A 45 -37.88 2.92 20.46
N ASP A 46 -37.75 2.19 21.58
CA ASP A 46 -38.25 0.81 21.79
C ASP A 46 -37.83 -0.20 20.70
N GLU A 47 -36.76 0.11 19.98
CA GLU A 47 -36.24 -0.70 18.88
C GLU A 47 -35.69 -2.03 19.44
N LYS A 48 -36.29 -3.15 19.00
CA LYS A 48 -35.88 -4.49 19.41
C LYS A 48 -34.60 -4.90 18.65
N LEU A 49 -33.53 -5.14 19.40
CA LEU A 49 -32.31 -5.67 18.84
C LEU A 49 -32.45 -7.15 18.49
N LEU A 50 -32.05 -7.52 17.28
CA LEU A 50 -32.04 -8.92 16.87
C LEU A 50 -30.77 -9.62 17.37
N CYS A 51 -30.93 -10.85 17.82
CA CYS A 51 -29.79 -11.69 18.16
C CYS A 51 -28.94 -12.01 16.93
N PRO A 52 -27.63 -11.76 16.93
CA PRO A 52 -26.77 -12.01 15.76
C PRO A 52 -26.69 -13.48 15.37
N ALA A 53 -26.91 -14.39 16.31
CA ALA A 53 -26.83 -15.83 16.09
C ALA A 53 -28.11 -16.44 15.55
N CYS A 54 -29.29 -16.15 16.18
CA CYS A 54 -30.54 -16.78 15.83
C CYS A 54 -31.62 -15.84 15.29
N ARG A 55 -31.28 -14.57 15.08
CA ARG A 55 -32.17 -13.50 14.58
C ARG A 55 -33.43 -13.26 15.40
N SER A 56 -33.56 -13.87 16.59
CA SER A 56 -34.67 -13.65 17.46
C SER A 56 -34.69 -12.25 18.06
N SER A 57 -35.87 -11.63 18.14
CA SER A 57 -36.07 -10.33 18.81
C SER A 57 -36.28 -10.47 20.33
N ARG A 58 -36.24 -11.70 20.88
CA ARG A 58 -36.33 -11.97 22.33
C ARG A 58 -35.00 -11.69 23.01
N THR A 59 -34.61 -10.42 23.02
CA THR A 59 -33.37 -9.95 23.63
C THR A 59 -33.68 -9.02 24.79
N ARG A 60 -32.85 -9.11 25.86
CA ARG A 60 -32.94 -8.20 27.01
C ARG A 60 -31.56 -7.60 27.34
N CYS A 61 -31.58 -6.41 27.91
CA CYS A 61 -30.35 -5.79 28.42
C CYS A 61 -29.83 -6.58 29.63
N SER A 62 -28.62 -7.11 29.52
CA SER A 62 -27.95 -7.85 30.60
C SER A 62 -27.14 -6.91 31.49
N LYS A 63 -26.41 -5.99 30.88
CA LYS A 63 -25.59 -4.96 31.56
C LYS A 63 -25.36 -3.75 30.66
N ILE A 64 -25.00 -2.63 31.28
CA ILE A 64 -24.53 -1.44 30.65
C ILE A 64 -23.06 -1.29 31.01
N VAL A 65 -22.20 -0.97 30.00
CA VAL A 65 -20.77 -0.79 30.17
C VAL A 65 -20.39 0.59 29.63
N ASP A 66 -19.70 1.35 30.46
CA ASP A 66 -19.22 2.67 30.08
C ASP A 66 -17.97 2.53 29.20
N ARG A 67 -18.00 3.10 28.00
CA ARG A 67 -16.87 3.17 27.08
C ARG A 67 -16.48 4.64 26.88
N LYS A 68 -15.17 4.90 26.98
CA LYS A 68 -14.62 6.20 26.61
C LYS A 68 -14.16 6.13 25.17
N LEU A 69 -14.67 7.04 24.33
CA LEU A 69 -14.29 7.20 22.94
C LEU A 69 -13.78 8.62 22.73
N LYS A 70 -12.83 8.79 21.84
CA LYS A 70 -12.49 10.10 21.31
C LYS A 70 -13.22 10.29 19.98
N ASP A 71 -13.62 11.53 19.73
CA ASP A 71 -14.38 11.90 18.55
C ASP A 71 -13.85 13.19 17.95
N LEU A 72 -14.01 13.34 16.63
CA LEU A 72 -13.68 14.52 15.86
C LEU A 72 -14.95 15.30 15.56
N LEU A 73 -15.03 16.50 16.06
CA LEU A 73 -16.11 17.42 15.76
C LEU A 73 -15.62 18.52 14.81
N TRP A 74 -16.19 18.59 13.62
CA TRP A 74 -15.96 19.68 12.70
C TRP A 74 -16.74 20.92 13.14
N LEU A 75 -16.08 22.07 13.20
CA LEU A 75 -16.66 23.33 13.66
C LEU A 75 -17.11 24.23 12.51
N ASP A 76 -16.71 23.89 11.27
CA ASP A 76 -17.11 24.58 10.05
C ASP A 76 -17.50 23.59 8.94
N GLU A 77 -18.25 24.10 7.95
CA GLU A 77 -18.71 23.29 6.80
C GLU A 77 -17.55 22.92 5.86
N ASP A 78 -16.47 23.69 5.84
CA ASP A 78 -15.28 23.44 5.01
C ASP A 78 -14.32 22.42 5.62
N HIS A 79 -14.63 21.88 6.80
CA HIS A 79 -13.80 20.93 7.55
C HIS A 79 -12.36 21.43 7.82
N LYS A 80 -12.19 22.75 8.02
CA LYS A 80 -10.88 23.38 8.30
C LYS A 80 -10.59 23.48 9.78
N THR A 81 -11.64 23.68 10.59
CA THR A 81 -11.53 23.78 12.04
C THR A 81 -12.24 22.61 12.72
N PHE A 82 -11.62 22.08 13.76
CA PHE A 82 -12.16 20.93 14.47
C PHE A 82 -11.86 21.01 15.96
N GLN A 83 -12.59 20.20 16.72
CA GLN A 83 -12.36 19.97 18.14
C GLN A 83 -12.38 18.48 18.44
N ILE A 84 -11.42 18.02 19.25
CA ILE A 84 -11.44 16.65 19.77
C ILE A 84 -12.22 16.62 21.06
N ILE A 85 -13.26 15.82 21.09
CA ILE A 85 -14.13 15.64 22.24
C ILE A 85 -14.01 14.24 22.82
N SER A 86 -14.39 14.09 24.07
CA SER A 86 -14.47 12.80 24.74
C SER A 86 -15.93 12.39 24.89
N LEU A 87 -16.28 11.19 24.42
CA LEU A 87 -17.59 10.60 24.59
C LEU A 87 -17.54 9.56 25.71
N LEU A 88 -18.41 9.66 26.71
CA LEU A 88 -18.71 8.61 27.65
C LEU A 88 -19.94 7.87 27.12
N PHE A 89 -19.71 6.79 26.39
CA PHE A 89 -20.76 6.02 25.74
C PHE A 89 -21.25 4.88 26.63
N HIS A 90 -22.55 4.88 26.99
CA HIS A 90 -23.19 3.86 27.76
C HIS A 90 -23.69 2.72 26.87
N GLN A 91 -22.83 1.76 26.59
CA GLN A 91 -23.13 0.63 25.70
C GLN A 91 -23.94 -0.47 26.42
N ARG A 92 -25.09 -0.82 25.86
CA ARG A 92 -25.84 -1.98 26.32
C ARG A 92 -25.20 -3.29 25.86
N TYR A 93 -25.19 -4.26 26.74
CA TYR A 93 -24.90 -5.65 26.41
C TYR A 93 -26.17 -6.47 26.54
N MET A 94 -26.55 -7.10 25.43
CA MET A 94 -27.80 -7.82 25.27
C MET A 94 -27.59 -9.32 25.45
N ARG A 95 -28.59 -9.99 25.99
CA ARG A 95 -28.67 -11.46 26.07
C ARG A 95 -29.90 -11.92 25.32
N CYS A 96 -29.77 -12.98 24.53
CA CYS A 96 -30.89 -13.61 23.85
C CYS A 96 -31.53 -14.66 24.75
N ASP A 97 -32.84 -14.55 24.95
CA ASP A 97 -33.60 -15.53 25.76
C ASP A 97 -34.03 -16.74 24.93
N ASN A 98 -33.88 -16.70 23.58
CA ASN A 98 -34.24 -17.79 22.69
C ASN A 98 -33.11 -18.84 22.54
N CYS A 99 -31.90 -18.44 22.23
CA CYS A 99 -30.79 -19.36 22.00
C CYS A 99 -29.83 -19.49 23.20
N GLY A 100 -30.03 -18.72 24.26
CA GLY A 100 -29.17 -18.74 25.44
C GLY A 100 -27.74 -18.29 25.22
N GLN A 101 -27.41 -17.81 24.00
CA GLN A 101 -26.08 -17.41 23.67
C GLN A 101 -25.57 -16.24 24.50
N SER A 102 -24.26 -16.19 24.58
CA SER A 102 -23.47 -15.20 25.29
C SER A 102 -23.92 -13.76 25.04
N VAL A 103 -23.70 -12.92 26.03
CA VAL A 103 -23.98 -11.50 26.02
C VAL A 103 -23.24 -10.83 24.87
N PHE A 104 -23.94 -10.19 23.95
CA PHE A 104 -23.37 -9.45 22.82
C PHE A 104 -23.58 -7.94 23.01
N PRO A 105 -22.63 -7.10 22.56
CA PRO A 105 -22.80 -5.66 22.62
C PRO A 105 -23.85 -5.20 21.61
N GLU A 106 -24.58 -4.15 21.97
CA GLU A 106 -25.43 -3.42 21.03
C GLU A 106 -24.59 -2.95 19.85
N PRO A 107 -25.00 -3.21 18.59
CA PRO A 107 -24.28 -2.76 17.42
C PRO A 107 -24.26 -1.22 17.35
N THR A 108 -23.13 -0.67 16.90
CA THR A 108 -22.91 0.76 16.74
C THR A 108 -22.39 1.01 15.32
N GLU A 109 -22.88 2.03 14.64
CA GLU A 109 -22.42 2.43 13.32
C GLU A 109 -21.35 3.54 13.37
N PHE A 110 -21.35 4.33 14.46
CA PHE A 110 -20.41 5.44 14.67
C PHE A 110 -19.03 5.05 15.20
N GLY A 111 -18.85 3.79 15.63
CA GLY A 111 -17.58 3.31 16.17
C GLY A 111 -17.47 1.80 16.19
N GLU A 112 -16.32 1.29 15.81
CA GLU A 112 -16.04 -0.14 15.72
C GLU A 112 -15.81 -0.77 17.09
N LYS A 113 -16.12 -2.09 17.21
CA LYS A 113 -15.88 -2.87 18.41
C LYS A 113 -14.40 -2.87 18.79
N GLY A 114 -14.10 -2.46 20.02
CA GLY A 114 -12.73 -2.42 20.54
C GLY A 114 -11.93 -1.18 20.13
N CYS A 115 -12.42 -0.34 19.23
CA CYS A 115 -11.79 0.92 18.88
C CYS A 115 -12.04 1.98 19.97
N LYS A 116 -11.05 2.84 20.21
CA LYS A 116 -11.13 3.98 21.14
C LYS A 116 -11.55 5.29 20.46
N PHE A 117 -11.74 5.26 19.16
CA PHE A 117 -12.09 6.37 18.30
C PHE A 117 -13.43 6.11 17.62
N THR A 118 -14.14 7.20 17.33
CA THR A 118 -15.28 7.13 16.41
C THR A 118 -14.80 6.90 14.98
N ASN A 119 -15.73 6.54 14.10
CA ASN A 119 -15.40 6.31 12.69
C ASN A 119 -14.85 7.57 12.04
N ARG A 120 -15.47 8.75 12.27
CA ARG A 120 -14.99 10.01 11.66
C ARG A 120 -13.59 10.43 12.13
N LEU A 121 -13.24 10.22 13.41
CA LEU A 121 -11.86 10.44 13.87
C LEU A 121 -10.90 9.39 13.29
N SER A 122 -11.35 8.14 13.19
CA SER A 122 -10.56 7.08 12.57
C SER A 122 -10.27 7.36 11.09
N ASP A 123 -11.26 7.88 10.36
CA ASP A 123 -11.10 8.30 8.96
C ASP A 123 -10.09 9.43 8.82
N ALA A 124 -10.23 10.47 9.64
CA ALA A 124 -9.32 11.60 9.63
C ALA A 124 -7.87 11.20 9.97
N LEU A 125 -7.69 10.32 10.97
CA LEU A 125 -6.37 9.76 11.31
C LEU A 125 -5.80 8.93 10.15
N ALA A 126 -6.60 8.08 9.52
CA ALA A 126 -6.17 7.28 8.39
C ALA A 126 -5.78 8.15 7.18
N ASP A 127 -6.61 9.12 6.83
CA ASP A 127 -6.35 10.04 5.71
C ASP A 127 -5.09 10.87 5.94
N GLY A 128 -4.90 11.37 7.17
CA GLY A 128 -3.69 12.07 7.52
C GLY A 128 -2.44 11.19 7.40
N THR A 129 -2.52 9.93 7.84
CA THR A 129 -1.37 9.01 7.79
C THR A 129 -1.02 8.54 6.38
N PHE A 130 -1.92 8.69 5.40
CA PHE A 130 -1.55 8.46 4.00
C PHE A 130 -0.59 9.53 3.45
N GLN A 131 -0.53 10.70 4.07
CA GLN A 131 0.29 11.83 3.60
C GLN A 131 1.44 12.20 4.53
N PHE A 132 1.28 11.96 5.84
CA PHE A 132 2.22 12.40 6.88
C PHE A 132 2.61 11.24 7.81
N SER A 133 3.61 11.47 8.67
CA SER A 133 3.98 10.50 9.70
C SER A 133 2.88 10.36 10.77
N TYR A 134 2.80 9.20 11.42
CA TYR A 134 1.88 8.98 12.55
C TYR A 134 2.01 10.03 13.65
N LYS A 135 3.26 10.42 13.96
CA LYS A 135 3.56 11.41 14.99
C LYS A 135 2.91 12.75 14.64
N LYS A 136 3.11 13.24 13.40
CA LYS A 136 2.56 14.51 12.93
C LYS A 136 1.03 14.51 12.96
N VAL A 137 0.42 13.43 12.48
CA VAL A 137 -1.04 13.27 12.46
C VAL A 137 -1.63 13.23 13.88
N CYS A 138 -1.01 12.46 14.78
CA CYS A 138 -1.46 12.38 16.16
C CYS A 138 -1.30 13.72 16.90
N GLN A 139 -0.22 14.44 16.63
CA GLN A 139 -0.02 15.80 17.17
C GLN A 139 -1.07 16.77 16.63
N HIS A 140 -1.36 16.72 15.33
CA HIS A 140 -2.36 17.56 14.70
C HIS A 140 -3.74 17.40 15.34
N TYR A 141 -4.17 16.13 15.55
CA TYR A 141 -5.45 15.83 16.17
C TYR A 141 -5.41 15.80 17.71
N GLY A 142 -4.26 16.08 18.35
CA GLY A 142 -4.15 16.05 19.83
C GLY A 142 -4.48 14.69 20.43
N VAL A 143 -4.27 13.60 19.69
CA VAL A 143 -4.59 12.25 20.13
C VAL A 143 -3.32 11.57 20.64
N PRO A 144 -3.29 11.10 21.92
CA PRO A 144 -2.17 10.31 22.39
C PRO A 144 -2.18 8.96 21.67
N ALA A 145 -1.33 8.79 20.69
CA ALA A 145 -1.24 7.54 19.95
C ALA A 145 -0.13 6.66 20.47
N SER A 146 -0.48 5.46 20.91
CA SER A 146 0.41 4.36 20.71
C SER A 146 0.37 4.00 19.21
N THR A 147 1.52 3.88 18.58
CA THR A 147 1.66 3.48 17.17
C THR A 147 0.82 2.25 16.80
N ALA A 148 0.68 1.30 17.73
CA ALA A 148 -0.16 0.12 17.57
C ALA A 148 -1.66 0.44 17.35
N SER A 149 -2.21 1.45 18.05
CA SER A 149 -3.63 1.82 17.92
C SER A 149 -3.91 2.48 16.57
N VAL A 150 -3.00 3.32 16.08
CA VAL A 150 -3.14 3.98 14.77
C VAL A 150 -2.95 2.97 13.63
N GLY A 151 -2.00 2.07 13.74
CA GLY A 151 -1.80 0.99 12.77
C GLY A 151 -3.04 0.09 12.62
N GLU A 152 -3.70 -0.24 13.72
CA GLU A 152 -4.95 -1.02 13.68
C GLU A 152 -6.10 -0.24 13.02
N VAL A 153 -6.24 1.04 13.34
CA VAL A 153 -7.22 1.92 12.68
C VAL A 153 -6.98 1.97 11.17
N MET A 154 -5.72 2.17 10.76
CA MET A 154 -5.31 2.18 9.35
C MET A 154 -5.69 0.89 8.64
N ARG A 155 -5.35 -0.27 9.21
CA ARG A 155 -5.64 -1.57 8.61
C ARG A 155 -7.14 -1.77 8.40
N ARG A 156 -7.96 -1.46 9.38
CA ARG A 156 -9.42 -1.56 9.29
C ARG A 156 -9.99 -0.62 8.24
N ARG A 157 -9.46 0.60 8.15
CA ARG A 157 -9.93 1.58 7.16
C ARG A 157 -9.52 1.21 5.74
N ILE A 158 -8.33 0.65 5.56
CA ILE A 158 -7.92 0.08 4.27
C ILE A 158 -8.89 -1.03 3.86
N GLN A 159 -9.16 -2.01 4.74
CA GLN A 159 -10.10 -3.10 4.47
C GLN A 159 -11.51 -2.60 4.14
N TYR A 160 -11.99 -1.60 4.86
CA TYR A 160 -13.28 -0.98 4.57
C TYR A 160 -13.30 -0.31 3.19
N ARG A 161 -12.27 0.48 2.85
CA ARG A 161 -12.15 1.12 1.53
C ARG A 161 -12.04 0.09 0.41
N GLU A 162 -11.29 -0.98 0.61
CA GLU A 162 -11.22 -2.11 -0.33
C GLU A 162 -12.60 -2.68 -0.65
N SER A 163 -13.44 -2.87 0.39
CA SER A 163 -14.79 -3.42 0.22
C SER A 163 -15.75 -2.49 -0.55
N LEU A 164 -15.41 -1.21 -0.68
CA LEU A 164 -16.18 -0.21 -1.43
C LEU A 164 -15.71 -0.02 -2.87
N LEU A 165 -14.52 -0.53 -3.21
CA LEU A 165 -14.00 -0.39 -4.56
C LEU A 165 -14.81 -1.24 -5.54
N PRO A 166 -15.14 -0.69 -6.72
CA PRO A 166 -15.71 -1.48 -7.79
C PRO A 166 -14.77 -2.62 -8.22
N PRO A 167 -15.29 -3.68 -8.85
CA PRO A 167 -14.45 -4.73 -9.41
C PRO A 167 -13.46 -4.15 -10.42
N VAL A 168 -12.30 -4.79 -10.53
CA VAL A 168 -11.27 -4.38 -11.50
C VAL A 168 -11.75 -4.75 -12.90
N ARG A 169 -11.71 -3.80 -13.84
CA ARG A 169 -11.84 -4.12 -15.23
C ARG A 169 -10.61 -4.92 -15.69
N THR A 170 -10.84 -5.99 -16.40
CA THR A 170 -9.73 -6.82 -16.88
C THR A 170 -9.02 -6.14 -18.05
N PRO A 171 -7.71 -5.87 -17.97
CA PRO A 171 -6.94 -5.36 -19.11
C PRO A 171 -6.56 -6.49 -20.08
N HIS A 172 -6.33 -6.15 -21.35
CA HIS A 172 -5.75 -7.09 -22.32
C HIS A 172 -4.28 -7.39 -22.02
N ILE A 173 -3.58 -6.42 -21.45
CA ILE A 173 -2.17 -6.54 -21.09
C ILE A 173 -2.01 -6.29 -19.59
N ILE A 174 -1.37 -7.21 -18.91
CA ILE A 174 -1.02 -7.12 -17.49
C ILE A 174 0.51 -7.06 -17.37
N SER A 175 0.98 -6.35 -16.36
CA SER A 175 2.37 -6.47 -15.93
C SER A 175 2.44 -6.68 -14.42
N ILE A 176 3.23 -7.65 -13.98
CA ILE A 176 3.46 -7.98 -12.57
C ILE A 176 4.94 -7.78 -12.30
N VAL A 177 5.27 -6.71 -11.60
CA VAL A 177 6.67 -6.32 -11.34
C VAL A 177 6.93 -6.19 -9.85
N GLU A 178 8.11 -6.60 -9.43
CA GLU A 178 8.52 -6.45 -8.04
C GLU A 178 8.98 -5.03 -7.75
N VAL A 179 8.46 -4.46 -6.68
CA VAL A 179 8.91 -3.19 -6.08
C VAL A 179 9.55 -3.46 -4.73
N VAL A 180 10.58 -2.69 -4.38
CA VAL A 180 11.31 -2.87 -3.13
C VAL A 180 10.82 -1.88 -2.08
N PHE A 181 10.43 -2.41 -0.91
CA PHE A 181 10.04 -1.60 0.24
C PHE A 181 10.65 -2.18 1.52
N LEU A 182 11.46 -1.40 2.22
CA LEU A 182 12.20 -1.80 3.44
C LEU A 182 13.09 -3.05 3.27
N GLY A 183 13.59 -3.28 2.05
CA GLY A 183 14.44 -4.43 1.74
C GLY A 183 13.68 -5.70 1.36
N GLU A 184 12.36 -5.67 1.36
CA GLU A 184 11.49 -6.76 0.93
C GLU A 184 10.89 -6.47 -0.45
N PHE A 185 10.57 -7.51 -1.21
CA PHE A 185 9.97 -7.43 -2.53
C PHE A 185 8.45 -7.61 -2.47
N TYR A 186 7.73 -6.76 -3.18
CA TYR A 186 6.28 -6.76 -3.26
C TYR A 186 5.82 -6.68 -4.72
N PRO A 187 4.96 -7.58 -5.21
CA PRO A 187 4.45 -7.50 -6.56
C PRO A 187 3.48 -6.32 -6.73
N ALA A 188 3.76 -5.43 -7.64
CA ALA A 188 2.82 -4.44 -8.14
C ALA A 188 2.14 -4.98 -9.39
N VAL A 189 0.82 -5.02 -9.39
CA VAL A 189 0.02 -5.50 -10.51
C VAL A 189 -0.52 -4.31 -11.28
N LEU A 190 -0.38 -4.34 -12.57
CA LEU A 190 -0.56 -3.22 -13.46
C LEU A 190 -1.35 -3.64 -14.67
N GLY A 191 -2.28 -2.80 -15.08
CA GLY A 191 -3.04 -2.96 -16.30
C GLY A 191 -2.65 -1.92 -17.34
N ILE A 192 -2.65 -2.30 -18.60
CA ILE A 192 -2.37 -1.40 -19.71
C ILE A 192 -3.63 -1.34 -20.59
N TRP A 193 -4.15 -0.12 -20.80
CA TRP A 193 -5.26 0.18 -21.69
C TRP A 193 -4.86 1.35 -22.59
N ASP A 194 -5.00 1.18 -23.90
CA ASP A 194 -4.75 2.25 -24.89
C ASP A 194 -3.37 2.92 -24.75
N GLY A 195 -2.35 2.15 -24.37
CA GLY A 195 -0.99 2.65 -24.13
C GLY A 195 -0.78 3.37 -22.79
N GLU A 196 -1.83 3.53 -21.99
CA GLU A 196 -1.78 4.09 -20.64
C GLU A 196 -1.67 2.99 -19.60
N VAL A 197 -0.92 3.27 -18.56
CA VAL A 197 -0.63 2.31 -17.50
C VAL A 197 -1.27 2.69 -16.19
N TYR A 198 -1.89 1.72 -15.55
CA TYR A 198 -2.63 1.85 -14.30
C TYR A 198 -2.10 0.88 -13.26
N CYS A 199 -1.84 1.35 -12.06
CA CYS A 199 -1.61 0.48 -10.92
C CYS A 199 -2.95 -0.08 -10.43
N LEU A 200 -3.11 -1.39 -10.50
CA LEU A 200 -4.32 -2.09 -10.04
C LEU A 200 -4.23 -2.40 -8.55
N ASP A 201 -3.07 -2.92 -8.11
CA ASP A 201 -2.80 -3.22 -6.72
C ASP A 201 -1.30 -3.42 -6.45
N ILE A 202 -0.93 -3.47 -5.17
CA ILE A 202 0.36 -3.93 -4.67
C ILE A 202 0.08 -5.09 -3.73
N LEU A 203 0.60 -6.27 -4.06
CA LEU A 203 0.35 -7.49 -3.30
C LEU A 203 1.30 -7.62 -2.12
N ARG A 204 0.87 -8.32 -1.08
CA ARG A 204 1.62 -8.45 0.17
C ARG A 204 2.90 -9.28 0.04
N ASP A 205 2.90 -10.24 -0.85
CA ASP A 205 4.02 -11.12 -1.14
C ASP A 205 3.87 -11.75 -2.52
N SER A 206 4.94 -12.39 -3.01
CA SER A 206 4.98 -13.05 -4.30
C SER A 206 4.50 -14.52 -4.26
N SER A 207 3.81 -14.96 -3.18
CA SER A 207 3.31 -16.33 -3.09
C SER A 207 2.23 -16.61 -4.13
N GLU A 208 2.16 -17.86 -4.59
CA GLU A 208 1.12 -18.31 -5.54
C GLU A 208 -0.29 -18.07 -4.98
N GLU A 209 -0.48 -18.19 -3.66
CA GLU A 209 -1.76 -17.96 -2.99
C GLU A 209 -2.17 -16.49 -3.08
N THR A 210 -1.28 -15.57 -2.70
CA THR A 210 -1.54 -14.13 -2.71
C THR A 210 -1.77 -13.63 -4.13
N CYS A 211 -0.90 -14.00 -5.07
CA CYS A 211 -1.02 -13.63 -6.48
C CYS A 211 -2.28 -14.25 -7.10
N GLY A 212 -2.53 -15.53 -6.87
CA GLY A 212 -3.70 -16.22 -7.37
C GLY A 212 -5.02 -15.65 -6.84
N ALA A 213 -5.06 -15.19 -5.59
CA ALA A 213 -6.24 -14.53 -5.04
C ALA A 213 -6.61 -13.26 -5.82
N PHE A 214 -5.63 -12.45 -6.21
CA PHE A 214 -5.86 -11.27 -7.05
C PHE A 214 -6.21 -11.68 -8.49
N LEU A 215 -5.43 -12.56 -9.12
CA LEU A 215 -5.60 -12.95 -10.52
C LEU A 215 -6.97 -13.59 -10.80
N LYS A 216 -7.56 -14.28 -9.84
CA LYS A 216 -8.94 -14.81 -9.91
C LYS A 216 -10.02 -13.72 -10.05
N THR A 217 -9.73 -12.48 -9.72
CA THR A 217 -10.69 -11.38 -9.86
C THR A 217 -10.79 -10.86 -11.29
N LEU A 218 -9.90 -11.30 -12.17
CA LEU A 218 -9.80 -10.90 -13.56
C LEU A 218 -10.38 -11.99 -14.49
N ASP A 219 -10.90 -11.56 -15.64
CA ASP A 219 -11.39 -12.49 -16.68
C ASP A 219 -10.21 -13.00 -17.52
N ALA A 220 -9.84 -14.25 -17.31
CA ALA A 220 -8.73 -14.89 -18.00
C ALA A 220 -8.85 -14.92 -19.54
N LYS A 221 -10.06 -14.77 -20.10
CA LYS A 221 -10.27 -14.76 -21.56
C LYS A 221 -9.93 -13.44 -22.22
N GLN A 222 -9.88 -12.36 -21.43
CA GLN A 222 -9.57 -11.03 -21.93
C GLN A 222 -8.08 -10.71 -21.90
N VAL A 223 -7.29 -11.46 -21.11
CA VAL A 223 -5.85 -11.23 -20.96
C VAL A 223 -5.10 -11.92 -22.08
N GLU A 224 -4.38 -11.15 -22.89
CA GLU A 224 -3.63 -11.63 -24.05
C GLU A 224 -2.13 -11.72 -23.74
N ILE A 225 -1.58 -10.73 -23.03
CA ILE A 225 -0.15 -10.64 -22.73
C ILE A 225 0.05 -10.37 -21.25
N ILE A 226 1.00 -11.06 -20.63
CA ILE A 226 1.41 -10.83 -19.27
C ILE A 226 2.92 -10.66 -19.21
N TYR A 227 3.34 -9.42 -18.89
CA TYR A 227 4.74 -9.17 -18.52
C TYR A 227 4.91 -9.54 -17.05
N VAL A 228 5.87 -10.40 -16.74
CA VAL A 228 6.10 -10.88 -15.38
C VAL A 228 7.58 -10.83 -15.03
N ASP A 229 7.88 -10.46 -13.81
CA ASP A 229 9.24 -10.59 -13.29
C ASP A 229 9.62 -12.06 -13.15
N PRO A 230 10.89 -12.41 -13.36
CA PRO A 230 11.39 -13.78 -13.36
C PRO A 230 11.45 -14.35 -11.95
N VAL A 231 10.28 -14.62 -11.37
CA VAL A 231 10.07 -15.22 -10.05
C VAL A 231 9.17 -16.44 -10.22
N ASP A 232 9.63 -17.61 -9.81
CA ASP A 232 8.94 -18.88 -10.02
C ASP A 232 7.50 -18.90 -9.53
N SER A 233 7.25 -18.35 -8.33
CA SER A 233 5.89 -18.30 -7.75
C SER A 233 4.94 -17.40 -8.53
N LEU A 234 5.42 -16.27 -9.04
CA LEU A 234 4.64 -15.39 -9.92
C LEU A 234 4.32 -16.09 -11.23
N PHE A 235 5.32 -16.74 -11.80
CA PHE A 235 5.21 -17.48 -13.04
C PHE A 235 4.20 -18.62 -12.94
N ASN A 236 4.29 -19.42 -11.87
CA ASN A 236 3.36 -20.50 -11.58
C ASN A 236 1.92 -20.00 -11.43
N ALA A 237 1.72 -18.91 -10.67
CA ALA A 237 0.41 -18.31 -10.50
C ALA A 237 -0.16 -17.83 -11.84
N VAL A 238 0.64 -17.13 -12.65
CA VAL A 238 0.20 -16.65 -13.97
C VAL A 238 -0.17 -17.81 -14.90
N ASN A 239 0.66 -18.84 -15.02
CA ASN A 239 0.37 -20.02 -15.83
C ASN A 239 -0.92 -20.75 -15.40
N GLN A 240 -1.15 -20.81 -14.09
CA GLN A 240 -2.35 -21.47 -13.55
C GLN A 240 -3.63 -20.73 -13.92
N TYR A 241 -3.64 -19.39 -13.83
CA TYR A 241 -4.85 -18.59 -14.01
C TYR A 241 -5.05 -18.06 -15.43
N PHE A 242 -3.98 -17.92 -16.21
CA PHE A 242 -4.01 -17.40 -17.58
C PHE A 242 -3.27 -18.31 -18.57
N PRO A 243 -3.68 -19.58 -18.72
CA PRO A 243 -2.96 -20.56 -19.54
C PRO A 243 -2.96 -20.24 -21.04
N MET A 244 -3.79 -19.28 -21.48
CA MET A 244 -3.88 -18.88 -22.89
C MET A 244 -3.16 -17.58 -23.19
N ALA A 245 -2.70 -16.85 -22.16
CA ALA A 245 -1.97 -15.60 -22.35
C ALA A 245 -0.50 -15.86 -22.71
N SER A 246 0.06 -14.96 -23.51
CA SER A 246 1.50 -14.95 -23.78
C SER A 246 2.24 -14.39 -22.58
N ILE A 247 3.03 -15.23 -21.91
CA ILE A 247 3.82 -14.81 -20.73
C ILE A 247 5.20 -14.39 -21.20
N VAL A 248 5.62 -13.20 -20.78
CA VAL A 248 6.84 -12.55 -21.29
C VAL A 248 7.65 -11.98 -20.12
N VAL A 249 8.95 -12.24 -20.13
CA VAL A 249 9.94 -11.58 -19.28
C VAL A 249 10.62 -10.49 -20.08
N THR A 250 10.73 -9.27 -19.51
CA THR A 250 11.30 -8.13 -20.22
C THR A 250 12.82 -8.06 -20.06
N ASP A 251 13.49 -7.43 -21.02
CA ASP A 251 14.92 -7.09 -20.93
C ASP A 251 15.23 -6.18 -19.74
N GLU A 252 14.27 -5.32 -19.34
CA GLU A 252 14.40 -4.47 -18.17
C GLU A 252 14.42 -5.26 -16.85
N ALA A 253 13.70 -6.38 -16.78
CA ALA A 253 13.79 -7.27 -15.65
C ALA A 253 15.22 -7.79 -15.50
N VAL A 254 15.83 -8.30 -16.57
CA VAL A 254 17.23 -8.77 -16.57
C VAL A 254 18.18 -7.65 -16.14
N GLN A 255 18.04 -6.44 -16.73
CA GLN A 255 18.86 -5.27 -16.36
C GLN A 255 18.71 -4.91 -14.88
N ARG A 256 17.49 -5.01 -14.31
CA ARG A 256 17.24 -4.71 -12.92
C ARG A 256 17.92 -5.73 -11.99
N TYR A 257 17.84 -7.02 -12.29
CA TYR A 257 18.56 -8.05 -11.54
C TYR A 257 20.08 -7.87 -11.62
N ALA A 258 20.60 -7.57 -12.79
CA ALA A 258 22.03 -7.28 -12.97
C ALA A 258 22.45 -6.01 -12.20
N ARG A 259 21.58 -4.99 -12.14
CA ARG A 259 21.82 -3.79 -11.33
C ARG A 259 21.86 -4.11 -9.86
N ASN A 260 20.96 -4.98 -9.37
CA ASN A 260 20.92 -5.40 -7.98
C ASN A 260 22.19 -6.19 -7.62
N ALA A 261 22.61 -7.13 -8.45
CA ALA A 261 23.88 -7.85 -8.29
C ALA A 261 25.07 -6.89 -8.20
N MET A 262 25.12 -5.87 -9.08
CA MET A 262 26.14 -4.82 -9.00
C MET A 262 26.10 -4.01 -7.72
N LEU A 263 24.90 -3.68 -7.22
CA LEU A 263 24.72 -2.97 -5.94
C LEU A 263 25.18 -3.82 -4.76
N ASP A 264 24.94 -5.12 -4.76
CA ASP A 264 25.37 -6.05 -3.72
C ASP A 264 26.93 -6.11 -3.67
N ILE A 265 27.57 -6.16 -4.82
CA ILE A 265 29.03 -6.09 -4.91
C ILE A 265 29.55 -4.73 -4.39
N ILE A 266 28.93 -3.63 -4.77
CA ILE A 266 29.29 -2.30 -4.27
C ILE A 266 29.14 -2.24 -2.75
N HIS A 267 28.10 -2.81 -2.18
CA HIS A 267 27.86 -2.84 -0.73
C HIS A 267 28.84 -3.75 0.00
N SER A 268 29.15 -4.92 -0.55
CA SER A 268 30.09 -5.88 0.07
C SER A 268 31.52 -5.35 0.07
N ASP A 269 31.97 -4.78 -1.03
CA ASP A 269 33.29 -4.17 -1.18
C ASP A 269 33.38 -2.78 -0.55
N GLY A 270 32.23 -2.11 -0.43
CA GLY A 270 32.14 -0.69 -0.09
C GLY A 270 32.31 -0.33 1.38
N LYS A 271 32.32 -1.32 2.30
CA LYS A 271 32.52 -1.04 3.75
C LYS A 271 33.77 -0.22 4.09
N ARG A 272 34.67 -0.04 3.13
CA ARG A 272 35.93 0.73 3.27
C ARG A 272 36.01 2.01 2.44
N PHE A 273 34.92 2.38 1.68
CA PHE A 273 34.97 3.56 0.77
C PHE A 273 33.66 4.35 0.73
N PRO A 274 33.57 5.46 1.49
CA PRO A 274 32.34 6.28 1.56
C PRO A 274 31.90 6.90 0.24
N VAL A 275 32.82 7.11 -0.72
CA VAL A 275 32.51 7.78 -2.01
C VAL A 275 31.84 6.82 -3.00
N VAL A 276 32.21 5.53 -3.00
CA VAL A 276 31.68 4.52 -3.92
C VAL A 276 30.35 3.95 -3.42
N HIS A 277 30.19 3.86 -2.10
CA HIS A 277 29.02 3.26 -1.45
C HIS A 277 27.67 3.93 -1.76
N LYS A 278 27.67 5.17 -2.25
CA LYS A 278 26.44 5.92 -2.61
C LYS A 278 26.34 6.21 -4.11
N ASP A 279 27.28 5.72 -4.91
CA ASP A 279 27.37 6.12 -6.31
C ASP A 279 26.56 5.20 -7.24
N ARG A 280 25.26 5.51 -7.35
CA ARG A 280 24.37 4.86 -8.33
C ARG A 280 24.88 4.94 -9.78
N ARG A 281 25.88 5.78 -10.08
CA ARG A 281 26.48 5.92 -11.40
C ARG A 281 27.22 4.65 -11.85
N LEU A 282 27.62 3.77 -10.93
CA LEU A 282 28.21 2.47 -11.27
C LEU A 282 27.21 1.49 -11.90
N THR A 283 25.94 1.75 -11.78
CA THR A 283 24.87 0.91 -12.35
C THR A 283 24.26 1.50 -13.62
N VAL A 284 24.81 2.58 -14.14
CA VAL A 284 24.38 3.26 -15.37
C VAL A 284 25.38 2.98 -16.48
N LEU A 285 24.92 2.98 -17.73
CA LEU A 285 25.79 2.81 -18.88
C LEU A 285 26.81 3.94 -18.95
N HIS A 286 28.06 3.57 -19.20
CA HIS A 286 29.19 4.49 -19.17
C HIS A 286 29.03 5.71 -20.09
N LYS A 287 28.46 5.51 -21.28
CA LYS A 287 28.26 6.60 -22.28
C LYS A 287 27.21 7.63 -21.84
N ASP A 288 26.28 7.24 -20.92
CA ASP A 288 25.23 8.13 -20.44
C ASP A 288 25.68 8.99 -19.24
N LEU A 289 26.92 8.80 -18.79
CA LEU A 289 27.56 9.64 -17.80
C LEU A 289 28.11 10.91 -18.43
N ASP A 290 27.33 11.98 -18.40
CA ASP A 290 27.61 13.29 -19.02
C ASP A 290 28.82 14.03 -18.42
N ASP A 291 29.39 13.53 -17.35
CA ASP A 291 30.46 14.18 -16.61
C ASP A 291 31.82 13.58 -16.95
N ARG A 292 32.58 14.29 -17.78
CA ARG A 292 33.98 13.94 -18.16
C ARG A 292 34.91 13.73 -16.97
N THR A 293 34.52 14.17 -15.76
CA THR A 293 35.31 14.02 -14.54
C THR A 293 34.91 12.76 -13.76
N VAL A 294 33.69 12.25 -13.93
CA VAL A 294 33.15 11.10 -13.18
C VAL A 294 33.79 9.79 -13.60
N VAL A 295 33.87 9.56 -14.89
CA VAL A 295 34.44 8.32 -15.47
C VAL A 295 35.90 8.08 -15.05
N PRO A 296 36.81 9.07 -15.13
CA PRO A 296 38.16 8.89 -14.60
C PRO A 296 38.19 8.59 -13.09
N ARG A 297 37.33 9.22 -12.29
CA ARG A 297 37.26 8.98 -10.85
C ARG A 297 36.76 7.56 -10.53
N ILE A 298 35.77 7.06 -11.26
CA ILE A 298 35.30 5.69 -11.17
C ILE A 298 36.43 4.72 -11.46
N LYS A 299 37.11 4.90 -12.61
CA LYS A 299 38.25 4.06 -13.01
C LYS A 299 39.39 4.09 -12.00
N GLU A 300 39.72 5.26 -11.45
CA GLU A 300 40.75 5.41 -10.43
C GLU A 300 40.34 4.70 -9.14
N GLY A 301 39.10 4.86 -8.68
CA GLY A 301 38.58 4.20 -7.48
C GLY A 301 38.51 2.66 -7.60
N MET A 302 38.43 2.12 -8.80
CA MET A 302 38.40 0.68 -9.07
C MET A 302 39.80 0.04 -9.21
N LYS A 303 40.88 0.83 -9.48
CA LYS A 303 42.25 0.29 -9.68
C LYS A 303 42.73 -0.61 -8.54
N SER A 304 42.35 -0.31 -7.31
CA SER A 304 42.70 -1.11 -6.11
C SER A 304 41.69 -2.21 -5.78
N ARG A 305 40.72 -2.48 -6.65
CA ARG A 305 39.56 -3.36 -6.40
C ARG A 305 39.25 -4.22 -7.62
N PRO A 306 40.03 -5.25 -7.84
CA PRO A 306 39.90 -6.07 -9.07
C PRO A 306 38.50 -6.69 -9.19
N ARG A 307 37.86 -7.16 -8.10
CA ARG A 307 36.52 -7.72 -8.09
C ARG A 307 35.47 -6.71 -8.56
N LEU A 308 35.46 -5.51 -7.97
CA LEU A 308 34.55 -4.44 -8.34
C LEU A 308 34.76 -4.00 -9.79
N GLN A 309 36.01 -3.96 -10.26
CA GLN A 309 36.35 -3.64 -11.64
C GLN A 309 35.83 -4.70 -12.62
N GLN A 310 35.97 -5.99 -12.29
CA GLN A 310 35.44 -7.10 -13.09
C GLN A 310 33.91 -7.02 -13.17
N ALA A 311 33.25 -6.83 -12.00
CA ALA A 311 31.80 -6.65 -11.91
C ALA A 311 31.31 -5.50 -12.79
N TYR A 312 31.95 -4.34 -12.66
CA TYR A 312 31.60 -3.17 -13.45
C TYR A 312 31.76 -3.42 -14.95
N ASN A 313 32.89 -3.99 -15.37
CA ASN A 313 33.13 -4.27 -16.79
C ASN A 313 32.12 -5.29 -17.33
N HIS A 314 31.79 -6.31 -16.54
CA HIS A 314 30.81 -7.33 -16.94
C HIS A 314 29.41 -6.75 -17.03
N HIS A 315 29.02 -5.93 -16.07
CA HIS A 315 27.73 -5.20 -16.08
C HIS A 315 27.62 -4.23 -17.27
N GLN A 316 28.69 -3.47 -17.58
CA GLN A 316 28.70 -2.56 -18.73
C GLN A 316 28.50 -3.31 -20.04
N LYS A 317 29.09 -4.50 -20.21
CA LYS A 317 28.87 -5.34 -21.40
C LYS A 317 27.40 -5.73 -21.57
N LEU A 318 26.69 -6.06 -20.47
CA LEU A 318 25.25 -6.36 -20.53
C LEU A 318 24.45 -5.14 -20.97
N LEU A 319 24.72 -3.98 -20.38
CA LEU A 319 24.02 -2.74 -20.72
C LEU A 319 24.26 -2.35 -22.19
N GLU A 320 25.49 -2.46 -22.68
CA GLU A 320 25.83 -2.23 -24.08
C GLU A 320 25.14 -3.20 -25.03
N LEU A 321 25.09 -4.49 -24.65
CA LEU A 321 24.37 -5.51 -25.39
C LEU A 321 22.87 -5.17 -25.51
N MET A 322 22.23 -4.81 -24.41
CA MET A 322 20.79 -4.52 -24.37
C MET A 322 20.37 -3.21 -25.04
N GLU A 323 21.32 -2.31 -25.36
CA GLU A 323 21.04 -1.16 -26.21
C GLU A 323 21.02 -1.49 -27.68
N THR A 324 21.62 -2.59 -28.07
CA THR A 324 21.64 -3.07 -29.45
C THR A 324 20.49 -4.03 -29.72
N LYS A 325 20.36 -4.50 -30.96
CA LYS A 325 19.44 -5.60 -31.27
C LYS A 325 20.11 -6.91 -30.83
N TRP A 326 19.82 -7.36 -29.62
CA TRP A 326 20.37 -8.56 -29.02
C TRP A 326 19.55 -9.82 -29.37
N SER A 327 20.18 -10.98 -29.20
CA SER A 327 19.55 -12.30 -29.32
C SER A 327 19.72 -13.11 -28.03
N MET A 328 18.98 -14.21 -27.87
CA MET A 328 19.16 -15.12 -26.74
C MET A 328 20.57 -15.74 -26.69
N GLU A 329 21.20 -15.94 -27.85
CA GLU A 329 22.58 -16.44 -27.93
C GLU A 329 23.56 -15.41 -27.35
N ASP A 330 23.36 -14.13 -27.64
CA ASP A 330 24.17 -13.06 -27.08
C ASP A 330 24.06 -12.99 -25.55
N LEU A 331 22.84 -13.12 -25.01
CA LEU A 331 22.61 -13.13 -23.56
C LEU A 331 23.25 -14.35 -22.88
N ARG A 332 23.11 -15.55 -23.47
CA ARG A 332 23.76 -16.75 -22.96
C ARG A 332 25.28 -16.63 -23.02
N THR A 333 25.82 -16.11 -24.12
CA THR A 333 27.26 -15.86 -24.24
C THR A 333 27.75 -14.90 -23.16
N TRP A 334 26.97 -13.87 -22.83
CA TRP A 334 27.27 -12.98 -21.70
C TRP A 334 27.24 -13.71 -20.36
N ALA A 335 26.21 -14.53 -20.11
CA ALA A 335 26.07 -15.32 -18.90
C ALA A 335 27.21 -16.33 -18.69
N ASP A 336 27.63 -17.03 -19.77
CA ASP A 336 28.77 -17.96 -19.75
C ASP A 336 30.11 -17.26 -19.42
N GLN A 337 30.21 -15.95 -19.62
CA GLN A 337 31.40 -15.14 -19.34
C GLN A 337 31.37 -14.48 -17.96
N ILE A 338 30.46 -14.85 -17.05
CA ILE A 338 30.43 -14.31 -15.70
C ILE A 338 31.73 -14.71 -14.99
N PRO A 339 32.54 -13.74 -14.50
CA PRO A 339 33.79 -14.07 -13.81
C PRO A 339 33.51 -14.76 -12.46
N ALA A 340 34.28 -15.77 -12.13
CA ALA A 340 34.11 -16.56 -10.90
C ALA A 340 34.15 -15.74 -9.60
N GLU A 341 34.80 -14.57 -9.62
CA GLU A 341 34.93 -13.68 -8.48
C GLU A 341 33.70 -12.81 -8.24
N VAL A 342 32.72 -12.79 -9.17
CA VAL A 342 31.50 -11.97 -9.10
C VAL A 342 30.26 -12.85 -9.21
N ASP A 343 30.14 -13.79 -8.31
CA ASP A 343 29.10 -14.78 -8.22
C ASP A 343 27.68 -14.22 -8.02
N GLU A 344 27.55 -12.96 -7.59
CA GLU A 344 26.26 -12.26 -7.50
C GLU A 344 25.55 -12.18 -8.88
N PHE A 345 26.30 -12.20 -9.99
CA PHE A 345 25.70 -12.24 -11.33
C PHE A 345 25.18 -13.61 -11.74
N LEU A 346 25.52 -14.70 -11.03
CA LEU A 346 25.01 -16.04 -11.37
C LEU A 346 23.49 -16.11 -11.37
N ALA A 347 22.82 -15.42 -10.43
CA ALA A 347 21.38 -15.32 -10.42
C ALA A 347 20.79 -14.69 -11.70
N VAL A 348 21.55 -13.80 -12.38
CA VAL A 348 21.14 -13.24 -13.67
C VAL A 348 21.31 -14.27 -14.78
N GLY A 349 22.38 -15.07 -14.73
CA GLY A 349 22.59 -16.22 -15.62
C GLY A 349 21.48 -17.25 -15.50
N ASP A 350 21.11 -17.62 -14.26
CA ASP A 350 20.00 -18.54 -14.00
C ASP A 350 18.68 -18.02 -14.57
N ILE A 351 18.40 -16.71 -14.46
CA ILE A 351 17.21 -16.09 -15.06
C ILE A 351 17.22 -16.24 -16.59
N ILE A 352 18.36 -16.01 -17.24
CA ILE A 352 18.49 -16.13 -18.70
C ILE A 352 18.26 -17.57 -19.14
N ASP A 353 18.72 -18.55 -18.37
CA ASP A 353 18.56 -19.97 -18.69
C ASP A 353 17.14 -20.47 -18.43
N ILE A 354 16.57 -20.16 -17.26
CA ILE A 354 15.25 -20.63 -16.84
C ILE A 354 14.13 -19.99 -17.65
N PHE A 355 14.21 -18.66 -17.88
CA PHE A 355 13.17 -17.88 -18.55
C PHE A 355 13.51 -17.53 -20.02
N GLY A 356 14.40 -18.27 -20.64
CA GLY A 356 14.88 -18.00 -22.00
C GLY A 356 13.79 -17.99 -23.07
N GLU A 357 12.75 -18.83 -22.95
CA GLU A 357 11.60 -18.83 -23.87
C GLU A 357 10.78 -17.54 -23.73
N GLN A 358 10.56 -17.08 -22.50
CA GLN A 358 9.79 -15.87 -22.20
C GLN A 358 10.53 -14.60 -22.60
N LEU A 359 11.86 -14.59 -22.46
CA LEU A 359 12.75 -13.55 -23.00
C LEU A 359 12.73 -13.53 -24.53
N SER A 360 12.73 -14.71 -25.18
CA SER A 360 12.56 -14.80 -26.63
C SER A 360 11.19 -14.29 -27.08
N GLY A 361 10.13 -14.56 -26.32
CA GLY A 361 8.79 -14.02 -26.55
C GLY A 361 8.80 -12.49 -26.62
N PHE A 362 9.53 -11.85 -25.72
CA PHE A 362 9.70 -10.39 -25.70
C PHE A 362 10.30 -9.84 -27.00
N LEU A 363 11.30 -10.54 -27.57
CA LEU A 363 11.93 -10.13 -28.83
C LEU A 363 10.97 -10.22 -30.02
N THR A 364 10.00 -11.14 -29.98
CA THR A 364 9.06 -11.37 -31.08
C THR A 364 7.84 -10.45 -31.02
N LEU A 365 7.42 -10.02 -29.83
CA LEU A 365 6.26 -9.13 -29.67
C LEU A 365 6.49 -7.72 -30.20
N GLY A 366 7.74 -7.25 -30.29
CA GLY A 366 8.09 -5.95 -30.89
C GLY A 366 7.61 -4.71 -30.16
N GLU A 367 6.74 -4.84 -29.17
CA GLU A 367 6.24 -3.77 -28.33
C GLU A 367 6.86 -3.84 -26.95
N LYS A 368 7.48 -2.77 -26.52
CA LYS A 368 7.98 -2.65 -25.15
C LYS A 368 6.85 -2.19 -24.23
N PRO A 369 6.73 -2.75 -23.01
CA PRO A 369 5.77 -2.22 -22.05
C PRO A 369 6.14 -0.78 -21.72
N PRO A 370 5.16 0.10 -21.48
CA PRO A 370 5.43 1.47 -21.06
C PRO A 370 6.15 1.47 -19.70
N ASN A 371 7.36 1.99 -19.66
CA ASN A 371 8.25 1.92 -18.48
C ASN A 371 7.85 2.83 -17.32
N ASN A 372 6.92 3.77 -17.55
CA ASN A 372 6.78 4.96 -16.70
C ASN A 372 6.30 4.66 -15.28
N TYR A 373 5.68 3.52 -15.03
CA TYR A 373 4.88 3.39 -13.84
C TYR A 373 5.45 2.44 -12.79
N GLN A 374 6.27 1.46 -13.14
CA GLN A 374 7.08 0.75 -12.15
C GLN A 374 7.95 1.75 -11.37
N PHE A 375 8.54 2.72 -12.10
CA PHE A 375 9.27 3.81 -11.48
C PHE A 375 8.40 4.68 -10.59
N ALA A 376 7.14 4.92 -10.97
CA ALA A 376 6.21 5.68 -10.14
C ALA A 376 5.89 4.95 -8.83
N VAL A 377 5.54 3.67 -8.87
CA VAL A 377 5.28 2.87 -7.67
C VAL A 377 6.54 2.74 -6.81
N GLN A 378 7.69 2.43 -7.41
CA GLN A 378 8.95 2.36 -6.69
C GLN A 378 9.32 3.71 -6.05
N GLY A 379 9.09 4.81 -6.75
CA GLY A 379 9.33 6.16 -6.23
C GLY A 379 8.48 6.48 -5.01
N ILE A 380 7.20 6.06 -4.98
CA ILE A 380 6.35 6.18 -3.79
C ILE A 380 6.92 5.33 -2.64
N CYS A 381 7.27 4.07 -2.90
CA CYS A 381 7.88 3.20 -1.90
C CYS A 381 9.16 3.85 -1.32
N ASP A 382 10.00 4.42 -2.18
CA ASP A 382 11.22 5.12 -1.77
C ASP A 382 10.94 6.40 -0.97
N ALA A 383 9.92 7.16 -1.35
CA ALA A 383 9.56 8.38 -0.64
C ALA A 383 9.06 8.13 0.79
N ILE A 384 8.37 7.01 1.01
CA ILE A 384 7.74 6.70 2.31
C ILE A 384 8.56 5.76 3.20
N LYS A 385 9.60 5.09 2.69
CA LYS A 385 10.40 4.11 3.45
C LYS A 385 11.09 4.71 4.69
N ASP A 386 11.49 5.96 4.60
CA ASP A 386 12.19 6.67 5.68
C ASP A 386 11.22 7.22 6.76
N MET A 387 9.92 7.08 6.56
CA MET A 387 8.94 7.53 7.55
C MET A 387 8.88 6.58 8.74
N PRO A 388 8.89 7.09 9.99
CA PRO A 388 8.75 6.27 11.17
C PRO A 388 7.49 5.39 11.11
N HIS A 389 7.62 4.12 11.54
CA HIS A 389 6.52 3.16 11.60
C HIS A 389 5.84 2.86 10.25
N CYS A 390 6.56 3.01 9.15
CA CYS A 390 6.06 2.61 7.84
C CYS A 390 6.06 1.09 7.75
N ILE A 391 4.87 0.52 7.58
CA ILE A 391 4.63 -0.92 7.34
C ILE A 391 3.98 -1.08 5.97
N PHE A 392 3.94 -2.31 5.46
CA PHE A 392 3.35 -2.61 4.15
C PHE A 392 1.94 -2.05 3.99
N ASP A 393 1.03 -2.26 4.96
CA ASP A 393 -0.36 -1.78 4.86
C ASP A 393 -0.43 -0.24 4.70
N VAL A 394 0.47 0.50 5.37
CA VAL A 394 0.54 1.96 5.22
C VAL A 394 1.10 2.36 3.86
N MET A 395 2.13 1.68 3.40
CA MET A 395 2.70 1.90 2.07
C MET A 395 1.63 1.66 0.99
N ARG A 396 1.00 0.48 1.01
CA ARG A 396 -0.08 0.14 0.09
C ARG A 396 -1.24 1.14 0.18
N GLY A 397 -1.62 1.52 1.40
CA GLY A 397 -2.64 2.53 1.63
C GLY A 397 -2.29 3.88 0.99
N ARG A 398 -1.05 4.32 1.09
CA ARG A 398 -0.57 5.56 0.45
C ARG A 398 -0.56 5.47 -1.07
N CYS A 399 -0.16 4.33 -1.63
CA CYS A 399 -0.13 4.14 -3.08
C CYS A 399 -1.52 3.97 -3.70
N ILE A 400 -2.39 3.20 -3.05
CA ILE A 400 -3.67 2.76 -3.63
C ILE A 400 -4.85 3.59 -3.12
N PHE A 401 -4.92 3.90 -1.82
CA PHE A 401 -6.10 4.51 -1.21
C PHE A 401 -6.03 6.02 -1.01
N SER A 402 -4.86 6.65 -1.21
CA SER A 402 -4.71 8.10 -1.15
C SER A 402 -5.07 8.80 -2.48
N ILE A 403 -5.34 8.05 -3.54
CA ILE A 403 -5.62 8.53 -4.87
C ILE A 403 -6.94 7.96 -5.34
N THR A 404 -7.75 8.76 -6.04
CA THR A 404 -9.00 8.30 -6.62
C THR A 404 -8.70 7.38 -7.81
N HIS A 405 -9.29 6.18 -7.82
CA HIS A 405 -9.23 5.26 -8.94
C HIS A 405 -10.04 5.80 -10.11
N ASP A 406 -9.55 5.59 -11.31
CA ASP A 406 -10.35 5.83 -12.50
C ASP A 406 -11.43 4.76 -12.61
N THR A 407 -12.67 5.20 -12.84
CA THR A 407 -13.84 4.32 -12.94
C THR A 407 -14.65 4.66 -14.18
N MET A 408 -15.32 3.66 -14.73
CA MET A 408 -16.27 3.80 -15.84
C MET A 408 -17.49 2.92 -15.60
N GLU A 409 -18.66 3.42 -15.98
CA GLU A 409 -19.89 2.66 -15.98
C GLU A 409 -20.09 1.98 -17.35
N GLU A 410 -20.26 0.66 -17.36
CA GLU A 410 -20.56 -0.12 -18.54
C GLU A 410 -21.74 -1.06 -18.26
N ASN A 411 -22.75 -1.02 -19.10
CA ASN A 411 -23.95 -1.84 -18.98
C ASN A 411 -24.67 -1.74 -17.62
N GLY A 412 -24.56 -0.59 -16.94
CA GLY A 412 -25.11 -0.36 -15.60
C GLY A 412 -24.25 -0.90 -14.46
N GLU A 413 -23.06 -1.38 -14.74
CA GLU A 413 -22.06 -1.81 -13.75
C GLU A 413 -20.89 -0.83 -13.69
N LEU A 414 -20.43 -0.52 -12.49
CA LEU A 414 -19.29 0.35 -12.27
C LEU A 414 -18.01 -0.49 -12.17
N TRP A 415 -17.04 -0.18 -13.03
CA TRP A 415 -15.73 -0.83 -13.08
C TRP A 415 -14.61 0.13 -12.72
N ARG A 416 -13.52 -0.36 -12.12
CA ARG A 416 -12.30 0.43 -11.90
C ARG A 416 -11.18 -0.01 -12.83
N TYR A 417 -10.43 0.96 -13.32
CA TYR A 417 -9.21 0.77 -14.12
C TYR A 417 -7.93 0.78 -13.27
N GLY A 418 -8.01 1.23 -12.02
CA GLY A 418 -6.85 1.47 -11.16
C GLY A 418 -6.44 2.95 -11.15
N ILE A 419 -5.16 3.21 -10.94
CA ILE A 419 -4.60 4.56 -10.81
C ILE A 419 -3.59 4.83 -11.92
N LYS A 420 -3.82 5.87 -12.71
CA LYS A 420 -2.90 6.28 -13.78
C LYS A 420 -1.49 6.58 -13.25
N SER A 421 -0.47 6.22 -14.02
CA SER A 421 0.94 6.47 -13.68
C SER A 421 1.25 7.95 -13.45
N SER A 422 0.62 8.87 -14.19
CA SER A 422 0.78 10.31 -13.99
C SER A 422 0.35 10.76 -12.59
N ARG A 423 -0.79 10.27 -12.10
CA ARG A 423 -1.26 10.56 -10.73
C ARG A 423 -0.37 9.98 -9.66
N LEU A 424 0.21 8.79 -9.91
CA LEU A 424 1.22 8.23 -9.00
C LEU A 424 2.44 9.14 -8.93
N THR A 425 2.90 9.68 -10.05
CA THR A 425 4.04 10.61 -10.11
C THR A 425 3.76 11.91 -9.35
N GLU A 426 2.57 12.50 -9.52
CA GLU A 426 2.13 13.67 -8.76
C GLU A 426 2.14 13.38 -7.26
N LYS A 427 1.64 12.20 -6.85
CA LYS A 427 1.62 11.77 -5.45
C LYS A 427 3.01 11.57 -4.87
N ILE A 428 3.96 11.05 -5.65
CA ILE A 428 5.38 10.97 -5.24
C ILE A 428 5.91 12.36 -4.88
N ASN A 429 5.66 13.34 -5.73
CA ASN A 429 6.14 14.69 -5.52
C ASN A 429 5.54 15.31 -4.25
N GLU A 430 4.24 15.13 -4.03
CA GLU A 430 3.53 15.58 -2.83
C GLU A 430 4.10 14.93 -1.55
N ILE A 431 4.21 13.60 -1.52
CA ILE A 431 4.75 12.86 -0.36
C ILE A 431 6.20 13.27 -0.09
N SER A 432 7.01 13.43 -1.14
CA SER A 432 8.40 13.84 -1.00
C SER A 432 8.53 15.25 -0.42
N ALA A 433 7.65 16.17 -0.81
CA ALA A 433 7.59 17.52 -0.23
C ALA A 433 7.22 17.47 1.26
N ASN A 434 6.18 16.71 1.61
CA ASN A 434 5.74 16.53 3.00
C ASN A 434 6.85 15.96 3.91
N ILE A 435 7.62 14.97 3.40
CA ILE A 435 8.74 14.37 4.14
C ILE A 435 9.86 15.39 4.37
N ARG A 436 10.18 16.23 3.37
CA ARG A 436 11.19 17.27 3.51
C ARG A 436 10.78 18.27 4.59
N GLU A 437 9.55 18.76 4.54
CA GLU A 437 9.02 19.66 5.56
C GLU A 437 9.08 19.04 6.98
N GLU A 438 8.71 17.77 7.14
CA GLU A 438 8.79 17.11 8.44
C GLU A 438 10.22 17.02 8.98
N ARG A 439 11.22 16.83 8.12
CA ARG A 439 12.64 16.79 8.51
C ARG A 439 13.15 18.17 8.92
N ASP A 440 12.78 19.21 8.18
CA ASP A 440 13.24 20.57 8.43
C ASP A 440 12.66 21.15 9.73
N TYR A 441 11.40 20.81 10.07
CA TYR A 441 10.75 21.23 11.33
C TYR A 441 10.99 20.28 12.51
N GLY A 442 11.50 19.08 12.29
CA GLY A 442 11.75 18.07 13.33
C GLY A 442 13.05 18.27 14.11
N TYR A 443 13.89 19.20 13.71
CA TYR A 443 15.17 19.55 14.37
C TYR A 443 15.10 20.88 15.15
N GLN A 444 13.93 21.45 15.33
CA GLN A 444 13.66 22.54 16.28
C GLN A 444 12.94 21.98 17.52
#